data_4589d77cc5299df4797ee45e89c58cc8
#
_entry.id   4589d77cc5299df4797ee45e89c58cc8
#
_cell.length_a   1.000
_cell.length_b   1.000
_cell.length_c   1.000
_cell.angle_alpha   90.00
_cell.angle_beta   90.00
_cell.angle_gamma   90.00
#
_symmetry.space_group_name_H-M   'P 1'
#
loop_
_entity.id
_entity.type
_entity.pdbx_description
1 polymer ?
#
loop_
_entity_poly.entity_id
_entity_poly.type
_entity_poly.pdbx_seq_one_letter_code
_entity_poly.pdbx_strand_id
1 'polypeptide(L)'
;MNTLTVSGLGLAGALAGIPLAAIAYSAPAHGHLHLPEGWWHGAPARPPTVAAVSLLTGTTTAVIGGLLPMSATLPAYWLFAVVGVGLAIIDIRRRRLPHVLTGTLMATCLISFIVATAVSGNPAPLLRAIIAGATTTTTLVIIALSLPGQLGLGDVTLAGVITLNLGWLSWHTVAHGLIIGLVLQGVLGFAARARPRGQVALPMGPALLTGWLSAISAYWWLHPGHLT
;
A
#
# COMPACT_ATOMS: atom_id res chain seq x y z
N MET A 1 -10.33 -22.33 -0.60
CA MET A 1 -9.51 -21.56 0.37
C MET A 1 -9.90 -21.93 1.79
N ASN A 2 -8.92 -22.10 2.66
CA ASN A 2 -9.17 -22.54 4.03
C ASN A 2 -9.59 -21.31 4.87
N THR A 3 -10.81 -21.32 5.43
CA THR A 3 -11.34 -20.24 6.28
C THR A 3 -10.39 -19.90 7.45
N LEU A 4 -9.65 -20.90 7.94
CA LEU A 4 -8.64 -20.74 8.99
C LEU A 4 -7.47 -19.85 8.57
N THR A 5 -7.02 -19.92 7.31
CA THR A 5 -5.93 -19.05 6.81
C THR A 5 -6.37 -17.60 6.69
N VAL A 6 -7.57 -17.37 6.17
CA VAL A 6 -8.13 -16.02 6.04
C VAL A 6 -8.31 -15.37 7.40
N SER A 7 -8.91 -16.11 8.35
CA SER A 7 -9.11 -15.60 9.72
C SER A 7 -7.78 -15.40 10.44
N GLY A 8 -6.80 -16.31 10.27
CA GLY A 8 -5.47 -16.17 10.87
C GLY A 8 -4.71 -14.94 10.37
N LEU A 9 -4.69 -14.71 9.04
CA LEU A 9 -4.05 -13.53 8.45
C LEU A 9 -4.78 -12.23 8.83
N GLY A 10 -6.11 -12.28 8.91
CA GLY A 10 -6.90 -11.14 9.38
C GLY A 10 -6.63 -10.79 10.83
N LEU A 11 -6.57 -11.80 11.72
CA LEU A 11 -6.23 -11.60 13.14
C LEU A 11 -4.80 -11.07 13.30
N ALA A 12 -3.83 -11.63 12.58
CA ALA A 12 -2.45 -11.14 12.59
C ALA A 12 -2.38 -9.68 12.11
N GLY A 13 -3.15 -9.32 11.07
CA GLY A 13 -3.26 -7.94 10.59
C GLY A 13 -3.93 -7.01 11.61
N ALA A 14 -4.98 -7.46 12.28
CA ALA A 14 -5.62 -6.68 13.33
C ALA A 14 -4.67 -6.42 14.51
N LEU A 15 -3.90 -7.42 14.94
CA LEU A 15 -2.88 -7.26 15.97
C LEU A 15 -1.76 -6.30 15.52
N ALA A 16 -1.30 -6.40 14.26
CA ALA A 16 -0.34 -5.48 13.69
C ALA A 16 -0.88 -4.03 13.58
N GLY A 17 -2.18 -3.86 13.51
CA GLY A 17 -2.84 -2.56 13.53
C GLY A 17 -2.63 -1.76 14.81
N ILE A 18 -2.40 -2.43 15.95
CA ILE A 18 -2.17 -1.77 17.25
C ILE A 18 -0.88 -0.93 17.21
N PRO A 19 0.32 -1.53 17.00
CA PRO A 19 1.55 -0.75 16.89
C PRO A 19 1.54 0.20 15.69
N LEU A 20 0.85 -0.15 14.61
CA LEU A 20 0.71 0.70 13.44
C LEU A 20 -0.04 2.00 13.78
N ALA A 21 -1.09 1.94 14.60
CA ALA A 21 -1.80 3.12 15.11
C ALA A 21 -0.85 4.01 15.92
N ALA A 22 -0.03 3.41 16.79
CA ALA A 22 0.98 4.15 17.55
C ALA A 22 1.96 4.89 16.63
N ILE A 23 2.54 4.20 15.65
CA ILE A 23 3.48 4.77 14.68
C ILE A 23 2.82 5.88 13.86
N ALA A 24 1.60 5.64 13.35
CA ALA A 24 0.90 6.62 12.53
C ALA A 24 0.53 7.89 13.32
N TYR A 25 0.27 7.78 14.61
CA TYR A 25 -0.08 8.90 15.46
C TYR A 25 1.11 9.60 16.10
N SER A 26 2.24 8.93 16.27
CA SER A 26 3.50 9.54 16.73
C SER A 26 4.36 10.09 15.59
N ALA A 27 4.03 9.81 14.34
CA ALA A 27 4.82 10.26 13.18
C ALA A 27 5.07 11.77 13.24
N PRO A 28 6.33 12.24 13.35
CA PRO A 28 6.64 13.65 13.45
C PRO A 28 6.43 14.34 12.11
N ALA A 29 6.18 15.65 12.14
CA ALA A 29 6.11 16.46 10.92
C ALA A 29 7.47 16.53 10.20
N HIS A 30 8.56 16.45 10.96
CA HIS A 30 9.95 16.43 10.47
C HIS A 30 10.76 15.47 11.35
N GLY A 31 11.73 14.78 10.76
CA GLY A 31 12.62 13.88 11.50
C GLY A 31 12.35 12.39 11.25
N HIS A 32 13.01 11.55 12.03
CA HIS A 32 12.94 10.10 11.91
C HIS A 32 11.72 9.53 12.65
N LEU A 33 11.15 8.45 12.11
CA LEU A 33 10.16 7.65 12.81
C LEU A 33 10.82 7.01 14.04
N HIS A 34 10.15 7.11 15.18
CA HIS A 34 10.54 6.42 16.40
C HIS A 34 9.31 5.70 16.97
N LEU A 35 9.55 4.64 17.69
CA LEU A 35 8.50 3.93 18.40
C LEU A 35 8.21 4.69 19.70
N PRO A 36 6.97 5.19 19.90
CA PRO A 36 6.62 5.89 21.11
C PRO A 36 6.54 4.93 22.32
N GLU A 37 6.68 5.45 23.51
CA GLU A 37 6.39 4.68 24.72
C GLU A 37 4.95 4.14 24.67
N GLY A 38 4.78 2.87 25.02
CA GLY A 38 3.46 2.23 24.98
C GLY A 38 2.95 1.86 23.58
N TRP A 39 3.82 1.78 22.57
CA TRP A 39 3.46 1.41 21.21
C TRP A 39 2.69 0.08 21.11
N TRP A 40 2.95 -0.88 22.02
CA TRP A 40 2.30 -2.20 22.05
C TRP A 40 0.80 -2.18 22.37
N HIS A 41 0.29 -1.09 22.97
CA HIS A 41 -1.14 -0.87 23.18
C HIS A 41 -1.69 0.31 22.36
N GLY A 42 -0.92 0.81 21.40
CA GLY A 42 -1.37 1.80 20.43
C GLY A 42 -1.22 3.27 20.85
N ALA A 43 -0.59 3.56 22.02
CA ALA A 43 -0.34 4.94 22.42
C ALA A 43 0.64 5.64 21.44
N PRO A 44 0.43 6.92 21.10
CA PRO A 44 -0.47 7.90 21.69
C PRO A 44 -1.89 7.98 21.05
N ALA A 45 -2.26 7.01 20.20
CA ALA A 45 -3.59 7.02 19.60
C ALA A 45 -4.69 6.75 20.64
N ARG A 46 -5.87 7.32 20.42
CA ARG A 46 -7.03 7.07 21.31
C ARG A 46 -7.57 5.65 21.09
N PRO A 47 -8.12 4.97 22.11
CA PRO A 47 -8.64 3.60 21.98
C PRO A 47 -9.57 3.36 20.78
N PRO A 48 -10.57 4.22 20.48
CA PRO A 48 -11.42 4.01 19.31
C PRO A 48 -10.66 4.11 18.00
N THR A 49 -9.60 4.92 17.95
CA THR A 49 -8.74 5.02 16.77
C THR A 49 -7.88 3.76 16.59
N VAL A 50 -7.33 3.22 17.68
CA VAL A 50 -6.59 1.96 17.67
C VAL A 50 -7.50 0.84 17.15
N ALA A 51 -8.73 0.75 17.67
CA ALA A 51 -9.71 -0.22 17.23
C ALA A 51 -10.05 -0.08 15.74
N ALA A 52 -10.26 1.15 15.26
CA ALA A 52 -10.53 1.42 13.83
C ALA A 52 -9.37 1.03 12.93
N VAL A 53 -8.12 1.35 13.31
CA VAL A 53 -6.92 0.97 12.56
C VAL A 53 -6.74 -0.54 12.56
N SER A 54 -6.90 -1.20 13.71
CA SER A 54 -6.83 -2.66 13.83
C SER A 54 -7.90 -3.37 12.98
N LEU A 55 -9.13 -2.85 12.98
CA LEU A 55 -10.19 -3.39 12.14
C LEU A 55 -9.88 -3.22 10.64
N LEU A 56 -9.41 -2.04 10.25
CA LEU A 56 -9.06 -1.75 8.85
C LEU A 56 -7.89 -2.61 8.37
N THR A 57 -6.83 -2.76 9.16
CA THR A 57 -5.72 -3.66 8.83
C THR A 57 -6.13 -5.11 8.82
N GLY A 58 -6.93 -5.54 9.79
CA GLY A 58 -7.46 -6.91 9.84
C GLY A 58 -8.33 -7.25 8.64
N THR A 59 -9.22 -6.35 8.23
CA THR A 59 -10.09 -6.57 7.06
C THR A 59 -9.27 -6.57 5.76
N THR A 60 -8.34 -5.64 5.57
CA THR A 60 -7.50 -5.62 4.35
C THR A 60 -6.61 -6.85 4.24
N THR A 61 -6.02 -7.30 5.34
CA THR A 61 -5.18 -8.51 5.34
C THR A 61 -6.00 -9.80 5.20
N ALA A 62 -7.23 -9.85 5.73
CA ALA A 62 -8.16 -10.94 5.50
C ALA A 62 -8.56 -11.02 4.02
N VAL A 63 -8.84 -9.88 3.38
CA VAL A 63 -9.11 -9.81 1.93
C VAL A 63 -7.91 -10.35 1.14
N ILE A 64 -6.69 -9.91 1.44
CA ILE A 64 -5.48 -10.41 0.77
C ILE A 64 -5.31 -11.91 0.99
N GLY A 65 -5.46 -12.39 2.24
CA GLY A 65 -5.40 -13.83 2.54
C GLY A 65 -6.53 -14.63 1.90
N GLY A 66 -7.64 -13.95 1.59
CA GLY A 66 -8.79 -14.47 0.86
C GLY A 66 -8.55 -14.59 -0.65
N LEU A 67 -7.80 -13.68 -1.21
CA LEU A 67 -7.56 -13.59 -2.65
C LEU A 67 -6.28 -14.31 -3.08
N LEU A 68 -5.22 -14.36 -2.25
CA LEU A 68 -3.91 -14.85 -2.66
C LEU A 68 -3.60 -16.24 -2.07
N PRO A 69 -3.00 -17.16 -2.85
CA PRO A 69 -2.58 -18.45 -2.35
C PRO A 69 -1.44 -18.32 -1.34
N MET A 70 -1.29 -19.34 -0.49
CA MET A 70 -0.13 -19.47 0.40
C MET A 70 1.12 -19.75 -0.44
N SER A 71 1.85 -18.70 -0.77
CA SER A 71 3.04 -18.75 -1.62
C SER A 71 4.12 -17.82 -1.06
N ALA A 72 5.33 -17.92 -1.61
CA ALA A 72 6.45 -17.06 -1.25
C ALA A 72 6.19 -15.56 -1.50
N THR A 73 5.17 -15.21 -2.29
CA THR A 73 4.78 -13.82 -2.55
C THR A 73 3.81 -13.25 -1.52
N LEU A 74 3.11 -14.11 -0.78
CA LEU A 74 2.10 -13.67 0.19
C LEU A 74 2.64 -12.67 1.23
N PRO A 75 3.85 -12.83 1.80
CA PRO A 75 4.40 -11.86 2.74
C PRO A 75 4.49 -10.44 2.17
N ALA A 76 4.82 -10.29 0.87
CA ALA A 76 4.88 -8.99 0.21
C ALA A 76 3.50 -8.30 0.20
N TYR A 77 2.46 -9.01 -0.19
CA TYR A 77 1.10 -8.45 -0.25
C TYR A 77 0.50 -8.23 1.14
N TRP A 78 0.73 -9.14 2.07
CA TRP A 78 0.25 -9.02 3.44
C TRP A 78 0.87 -7.83 4.15
N LEU A 79 2.21 -7.69 4.10
CA LEU A 79 2.90 -6.55 4.69
C LEU A 79 2.50 -5.24 4.01
N PHE A 80 2.28 -5.29 2.68
CA PHE A 80 1.79 -4.13 1.93
C PHE A 80 0.40 -3.69 2.41
N ALA A 81 -0.50 -4.63 2.70
CA ALA A 81 -1.81 -4.34 3.27
C ALA A 81 -1.71 -3.67 4.66
N VAL A 82 -0.85 -4.21 5.54
CA VAL A 82 -0.63 -3.65 6.89
C VAL A 82 -0.02 -2.26 6.81
N VAL A 83 1.16 -2.13 6.21
CA VAL A 83 1.92 -0.87 6.17
C VAL A 83 1.20 0.17 5.33
N GLY A 84 0.51 -0.24 4.26
CA GLY A 84 -0.30 0.62 3.41
C GLY A 84 -1.39 1.36 4.18
N VAL A 85 -2.09 0.70 5.09
CA VAL A 85 -3.06 1.36 5.98
C VAL A 85 -2.36 2.43 6.84
N GLY A 86 -1.18 2.13 7.39
CA GLY A 86 -0.40 3.12 8.14
C GLY A 86 0.02 4.32 7.29
N LEU A 87 0.52 4.06 6.08
CA LEU A 87 0.89 5.12 5.14
C LEU A 87 -0.32 5.99 4.77
N ALA A 88 -1.49 5.39 4.53
CA ALA A 88 -2.72 6.15 4.27
C ALA A 88 -3.08 7.08 5.43
N ILE A 89 -2.99 6.60 6.68
CA ILE A 89 -3.29 7.40 7.87
C ILE A 89 -2.26 8.52 8.05
N ILE A 90 -0.97 8.23 7.88
CA ILE A 90 0.09 9.23 7.99
C ILE A 90 -0.09 10.29 6.91
N ASP A 91 -0.40 9.89 5.67
CA ASP A 91 -0.62 10.81 4.56
C ASP A 91 -1.82 11.73 4.79
N ILE A 92 -2.96 11.20 5.26
CA ILE A 92 -4.14 11.99 5.64
C ILE A 92 -3.80 13.03 6.72
N ARG A 93 -2.95 12.66 7.70
CA ARG A 93 -2.66 13.51 8.86
C ARG A 93 -1.52 14.48 8.63
N ARG A 94 -0.47 14.04 7.93
CA ARG A 94 0.81 14.76 7.80
C ARG A 94 1.13 15.17 6.39
N ARG A 95 0.45 14.59 5.37
CA ARG A 95 0.72 14.79 3.94
C ARG A 95 2.18 14.52 3.59
N ARG A 96 2.76 13.52 4.22
CA ARG A 96 4.13 13.06 4.03
C ARG A 96 4.20 11.56 4.21
N LEU A 97 4.91 10.92 3.31
CA LEU A 97 5.15 9.48 3.36
C LEU A 97 6.57 9.23 3.86
N PRO A 98 6.73 8.56 5.01
CA PRO A 98 8.06 8.25 5.54
C PRO A 98 8.78 7.26 4.62
N HIS A 99 9.96 7.64 4.14
CA HIS A 99 10.78 6.80 3.25
C HIS A 99 11.18 5.46 3.87
N VAL A 100 11.26 5.39 5.19
CA VAL A 100 11.53 4.13 5.91
C VAL A 100 10.44 3.11 5.65
N LEU A 101 9.15 3.49 5.72
CA LEU A 101 8.04 2.57 5.49
C LEU A 101 7.93 2.17 4.01
N THR A 102 8.08 3.11 3.07
CA THR A 102 8.07 2.78 1.64
C THR A 102 9.29 1.93 1.25
N GLY A 103 10.46 2.20 1.85
CA GLY A 103 11.67 1.39 1.67
C GLY A 103 11.52 -0.03 2.22
N THR A 104 10.88 -0.19 3.38
CA THR A 104 10.56 -1.52 3.94
C THR A 104 9.64 -2.31 3.01
N LEU A 105 8.60 -1.66 2.45
CA LEU A 105 7.71 -2.30 1.47
C LEU A 105 8.46 -2.72 0.21
N MET A 106 9.32 -1.84 -0.32
CA MET A 106 10.15 -2.15 -1.48
C MET A 106 11.04 -3.37 -1.23
N ALA A 107 11.76 -3.38 -0.11
CA ALA A 107 12.65 -4.47 0.27
C ALA A 107 11.88 -5.79 0.43
N THR A 108 10.74 -5.78 1.12
CA THR A 108 9.91 -6.98 1.33
C THR A 108 9.36 -7.51 0.01
N CYS A 109 8.88 -6.64 -0.90
CA CYS A 109 8.44 -7.05 -2.22
C CYS A 109 9.57 -7.71 -3.01
N LEU A 110 10.75 -7.07 -3.07
CA LEU A 110 11.89 -7.61 -3.82
C LEU A 110 12.36 -8.94 -3.25
N ILE A 111 12.53 -9.07 -1.93
CA ILE A 111 12.95 -10.32 -1.29
C ILE A 111 11.93 -11.42 -1.58
N SER A 112 10.64 -11.17 -1.36
CA SER A 112 9.59 -12.17 -1.60
C SER A 112 9.54 -12.61 -3.06
N PHE A 113 9.69 -11.67 -4.01
CA PHE A 113 9.65 -11.97 -5.44
C PHE A 113 10.91 -12.68 -5.93
N ILE A 114 12.09 -12.36 -5.38
CA ILE A 114 13.33 -13.09 -5.66
C ILE A 114 13.20 -14.55 -5.16
N VAL A 115 12.72 -14.74 -3.93
CA VAL A 115 12.49 -16.09 -3.38
C VAL A 115 11.47 -16.86 -4.23
N ALA A 116 10.35 -16.23 -4.60
CA ALA A 116 9.35 -16.86 -5.45
C ALA A 116 9.91 -17.23 -6.84
N THR A 117 10.75 -16.38 -7.41
CA THR A 117 11.45 -16.66 -8.68
C THR A 117 12.41 -17.83 -8.55
N ALA A 118 13.19 -17.89 -7.46
CA ALA A 118 14.12 -18.97 -7.19
C ALA A 118 13.41 -20.32 -7.03
N VAL A 119 12.24 -20.32 -6.37
CA VAL A 119 11.42 -21.52 -6.16
C VAL A 119 10.72 -21.96 -7.45
N SER A 120 10.21 -21.02 -8.25
CA SER A 120 9.45 -21.34 -9.47
C SER A 120 10.33 -21.55 -10.71
N GLY A 121 11.57 -21.08 -10.69
CA GLY A 121 12.48 -21.06 -11.86
C GLY A 121 12.04 -20.09 -12.96
N ASN A 122 11.00 -19.27 -12.76
CA ASN A 122 10.46 -18.37 -13.77
C ASN A 122 10.76 -16.90 -13.43
N PRO A 123 11.71 -16.24 -14.13
CA PRO A 123 12.06 -14.85 -13.87
C PRO A 123 11.09 -13.82 -14.49
N ALA A 124 10.19 -14.23 -15.38
CA ALA A 124 9.35 -13.31 -16.13
C ALA A 124 8.46 -12.41 -15.23
N PRO A 125 7.81 -12.91 -14.15
CA PRO A 125 7.05 -12.06 -13.24
C PRO A 125 7.92 -11.03 -12.51
N LEU A 126 9.14 -11.41 -12.09
CA LEU A 126 10.09 -10.52 -11.42
C LEU A 126 10.54 -9.39 -12.35
N LEU A 127 10.94 -9.74 -13.59
CA LEU A 127 11.34 -8.75 -14.58
C LEU A 127 10.21 -7.75 -14.86
N ARG A 128 8.98 -8.25 -15.05
CA ARG A 128 7.81 -7.42 -15.24
C ARG A 128 7.57 -6.48 -14.04
N ALA A 129 7.68 -6.98 -12.82
CA ALA A 129 7.53 -6.19 -11.59
C ALA A 129 8.57 -5.06 -11.54
N ILE A 130 9.84 -5.37 -11.79
CA ILE A 130 10.93 -4.39 -11.79
C ILE A 130 10.70 -3.33 -12.88
N ILE A 131 10.37 -3.74 -14.11
CA ILE A 131 10.12 -2.81 -15.21
C ILE A 131 8.92 -1.91 -14.86
N ALA A 132 7.82 -2.46 -14.35
CA ALA A 132 6.64 -1.68 -13.97
C ALA A 132 6.97 -0.64 -12.88
N GLY A 133 7.68 -1.05 -11.83
CA GLY A 133 8.11 -0.15 -10.75
C GLY A 133 9.06 0.93 -11.24
N ALA A 134 10.08 0.56 -12.02
CA ALA A 134 11.08 1.48 -12.53
C ALA A 134 10.48 2.50 -13.51
N THR A 135 9.67 2.04 -14.47
CA THR A 135 9.03 2.94 -15.45
C THR A 135 8.08 3.93 -14.79
N THR A 136 7.25 3.47 -13.85
CA THR A 136 6.34 4.34 -13.10
C THR A 136 7.11 5.36 -12.28
N THR A 137 8.11 4.93 -11.52
CA THR A 137 8.94 5.84 -10.71
C THR A 137 9.63 6.87 -11.58
N THR A 138 10.29 6.46 -12.67
CA THR A 138 10.99 7.37 -13.59
C THR A 138 10.03 8.37 -14.22
N THR A 139 8.87 7.91 -14.71
CA THR A 139 7.85 8.79 -15.30
C THR A 139 7.36 9.83 -14.30
N LEU A 140 7.03 9.40 -13.07
CA LEU A 140 6.54 10.32 -12.04
C LEU A 140 7.64 11.27 -11.52
N VAL A 141 8.91 10.83 -11.47
CA VAL A 141 10.03 11.72 -11.17
C VAL A 141 10.16 12.81 -12.24
N ILE A 142 10.10 12.44 -13.53
CA ILE A 142 10.14 13.42 -14.63
C ILE A 142 8.99 14.43 -14.50
N ILE A 143 7.77 13.95 -14.21
CA ILE A 143 6.60 14.82 -13.99
C ILE A 143 6.82 15.73 -12.78
N ALA A 144 7.31 15.20 -11.66
CA ALA A 144 7.58 15.98 -10.45
C ALA A 144 8.63 17.07 -10.67
N LEU A 145 9.66 16.78 -11.46
CA LEU A 145 10.69 17.77 -11.84
C LEU A 145 10.15 18.80 -12.83
N SER A 146 9.24 18.43 -13.72
CA SER A 146 8.62 19.33 -14.70
C SER A 146 7.56 20.25 -14.08
N LEU A 147 6.95 19.83 -12.98
CA LEU A 147 5.87 20.54 -12.27
C LEU A 147 6.21 20.70 -10.78
N PRO A 148 7.17 21.55 -10.42
CA PRO A 148 7.64 21.69 -9.05
C PRO A 148 6.49 22.00 -8.05
N GLY A 149 6.48 21.27 -6.94
CA GLY A 149 5.51 21.46 -5.85
C GLY A 149 4.13 20.83 -6.06
N GLN A 150 3.86 20.18 -7.20
CA GLN A 150 2.58 19.53 -7.45
C GLN A 150 2.56 18.06 -7.04
N LEU A 151 3.70 17.36 -7.10
CA LEU A 151 3.82 15.95 -6.76
C LEU A 151 4.90 15.75 -5.68
N GLY A 152 4.55 15.08 -4.59
CA GLY A 152 5.48 14.72 -3.52
C GLY A 152 6.37 13.54 -3.92
N LEU A 153 7.66 13.59 -3.59
CA LEU A 153 8.57 12.45 -3.81
C LEU A 153 8.11 11.18 -3.07
N GLY A 154 7.41 11.34 -1.94
CA GLY A 154 6.81 10.23 -1.23
C GLY A 154 5.73 9.50 -2.05
N ASP A 155 4.89 10.25 -2.77
CA ASP A 155 3.85 9.69 -3.63
C ASP A 155 4.46 8.97 -4.84
N VAL A 156 5.54 9.51 -5.39
CA VAL A 156 6.32 8.89 -6.48
C VAL A 156 6.87 7.53 -6.03
N THR A 157 7.51 7.48 -4.85
CA THR A 157 8.06 6.24 -4.32
C THR A 157 6.97 5.23 -4.00
N LEU A 158 5.85 5.67 -3.41
CA LEU A 158 4.71 4.80 -3.14
C LEU A 158 4.11 4.21 -4.43
N ALA A 159 3.89 5.05 -5.46
CA ALA A 159 3.39 4.59 -6.75
C ALA A 159 4.34 3.57 -7.41
N GLY A 160 5.65 3.78 -7.32
CA GLY A 160 6.67 2.84 -7.79
C GLY A 160 6.59 1.48 -7.08
N VAL A 161 6.43 1.47 -5.74
CA VAL A 161 6.28 0.23 -4.98
C VAL A 161 4.95 -0.47 -5.28
N ILE A 162 3.86 0.29 -5.45
CA ILE A 162 2.56 -0.25 -5.85
C ILE A 162 2.67 -0.95 -7.20
N THR A 163 3.27 -0.30 -8.19
CA THR A 163 3.38 -0.87 -9.54
C THR A 163 4.38 -2.01 -9.62
N LEU A 164 5.43 -2.01 -8.81
CA LEU A 164 6.31 -3.18 -8.62
C LEU A 164 5.50 -4.36 -8.06
N ASN A 165 4.68 -4.14 -7.04
CA ASN A 165 3.86 -5.18 -6.41
C ASN A 165 2.79 -5.71 -7.39
N LEU A 166 2.05 -4.85 -8.09
CA LEU A 166 1.05 -5.23 -9.08
C LEU A 166 1.67 -5.85 -10.34
N GLY A 167 2.87 -5.42 -10.71
CA GLY A 167 3.62 -5.93 -11.87
C GLY A 167 3.97 -7.41 -11.75
N TRP A 168 4.11 -7.94 -10.54
CA TRP A 168 4.25 -9.38 -10.33
C TRP A 168 3.05 -10.16 -10.88
N LEU A 169 1.84 -9.65 -10.71
CA LEU A 169 0.61 -10.30 -11.19
C LEU A 169 0.46 -10.16 -12.71
N SER A 170 0.31 -8.94 -13.22
CA SER A 170 0.18 -8.69 -14.67
C SER A 170 0.33 -7.21 -15.03
N TRP A 171 0.50 -6.90 -16.34
CA TRP A 171 0.44 -5.53 -16.84
C TRP A 171 -0.96 -4.91 -16.68
N HIS A 172 -2.01 -5.72 -16.82
CA HIS A 172 -3.39 -5.26 -16.63
C HIS A 172 -3.66 -4.81 -15.19
N THR A 173 -3.12 -5.52 -14.19
CA THR A 173 -3.24 -5.10 -12.79
C THR A 173 -2.51 -3.79 -12.52
N VAL A 174 -1.33 -3.57 -13.12
CA VAL A 174 -0.62 -2.29 -13.03
C VAL A 174 -1.48 -1.15 -13.61
N ALA A 175 -1.98 -1.33 -14.84
CA ALA A 175 -2.80 -0.32 -15.48
C ALA A 175 -4.09 -0.04 -14.69
N HIS A 176 -4.80 -1.09 -14.24
CA HIS A 176 -6.02 -0.97 -13.44
C HIS A 176 -5.76 -0.21 -12.14
N GLY A 177 -4.73 -0.60 -11.38
CA GLY A 177 -4.39 0.05 -10.10
C GLY A 177 -4.04 1.52 -10.25
N LEU A 178 -3.23 1.87 -11.27
CA LEU A 178 -2.89 3.27 -11.56
C LEU A 178 -4.10 4.07 -12.02
N ILE A 179 -4.89 3.55 -12.97
CA ILE A 179 -6.07 4.26 -13.48
C ILE A 179 -7.06 4.53 -12.36
N ILE A 180 -7.43 3.52 -11.57
CA ILE A 180 -8.37 3.70 -10.46
C ILE A 180 -7.81 4.66 -9.40
N GLY A 181 -6.54 4.51 -9.03
CA GLY A 181 -5.88 5.40 -8.07
C GLY A 181 -5.88 6.86 -8.54
N LEU A 182 -5.50 7.12 -9.79
CA LEU A 182 -5.44 8.46 -10.36
C LEU A 182 -6.84 9.06 -10.60
N VAL A 183 -7.80 8.27 -11.07
CA VAL A 183 -9.20 8.71 -11.22
C VAL A 183 -9.78 9.10 -9.88
N LEU A 184 -9.60 8.26 -8.85
CA LEU A 184 -10.06 8.56 -7.51
C LEU A 184 -9.42 9.84 -6.95
N GLN A 185 -8.11 10.00 -7.14
CA GLN A 185 -7.40 11.22 -6.77
C GLN A 185 -7.95 12.45 -7.52
N GLY A 186 -8.21 12.33 -8.82
CA GLY A 186 -8.80 13.39 -9.64
C GLY A 186 -10.19 13.79 -9.15
N VAL A 187 -11.06 12.82 -8.86
CA VAL A 187 -12.41 13.06 -8.33
C VAL A 187 -12.36 13.76 -6.97
N LEU A 188 -11.49 13.28 -6.06
CA LEU A 188 -11.28 13.92 -4.76
C LEU A 188 -10.73 15.34 -4.91
N GLY A 189 -9.81 15.56 -5.86
CA GLY A 189 -9.24 16.88 -6.17
C GLY A 189 -10.29 17.86 -6.69
N PHE A 190 -11.16 17.40 -7.60
CA PHE A 190 -12.26 18.19 -8.11
C PHE A 190 -13.28 18.53 -7.01
N ALA A 191 -13.67 17.54 -6.21
CA ALA A 191 -14.61 17.74 -5.10
C ALA A 191 -14.08 18.72 -4.03
N ALA A 192 -12.76 18.72 -3.79
CA ALA A 192 -12.14 19.65 -2.86
C ALA A 192 -12.12 21.09 -3.37
N ARG A 193 -11.88 21.28 -4.67
CA ARG A 193 -11.92 22.62 -5.30
C ARG A 193 -13.31 23.24 -5.32
N ALA A 194 -14.36 22.41 -5.34
CA ALA A 194 -15.74 22.87 -5.30
C ALA A 194 -16.17 23.44 -3.92
N ARG A 195 -15.32 23.30 -2.88
CA ARG A 195 -15.60 23.83 -1.53
C ARG A 195 -15.10 25.25 -1.38
N PRO A 196 -15.85 26.18 -0.69
CA PRO A 196 -15.50 27.61 -0.59
C PRO A 196 -14.16 27.94 0.08
N ARG A 197 -13.54 27.00 0.77
CA ARG A 197 -12.22 27.12 1.42
C ARG A 197 -11.09 26.41 0.66
N GLY A 198 -11.23 26.16 -0.52
CA GLY A 198 -10.75 25.44 -1.66
C GLY A 198 -9.27 25.27 -1.98
N GLN A 199 -8.30 25.41 -1.12
CA GLN A 199 -6.91 25.03 -1.42
C GLN A 199 -6.34 24.04 -0.37
N VAL A 200 -6.93 22.87 -0.29
CA VAL A 200 -6.41 21.80 0.55
C VAL A 200 -5.67 20.82 -0.37
N ALA A 201 -4.34 20.76 -0.28
CA ALA A 201 -3.59 19.67 -0.88
C ALA A 201 -4.16 18.35 -0.36
N LEU A 202 -4.60 17.47 -1.27
CA LEU A 202 -5.22 16.21 -0.91
C LEU A 202 -4.15 15.12 -0.73
N PRO A 203 -4.30 14.25 0.27
CA PRO A 203 -3.44 13.09 0.42
C PRO A 203 -3.62 12.16 -0.79
N MET A 204 -2.52 11.77 -1.45
CA MET A 204 -2.56 10.90 -2.62
C MET A 204 -2.48 9.41 -2.25
N GLY A 205 -1.89 9.11 -1.10
CA GLY A 205 -1.68 7.75 -0.62
C GLY A 205 -2.95 6.90 -0.56
N PRO A 206 -4.03 7.36 0.09
CA PRO A 206 -5.27 6.58 0.18
C PRO A 206 -5.87 6.21 -1.18
N ALA A 207 -5.83 7.13 -2.15
CA ALA A 207 -6.35 6.88 -3.50
C ALA A 207 -5.53 5.81 -4.23
N LEU A 208 -4.20 5.89 -4.17
CA LEU A 208 -3.29 4.90 -4.75
C LEU A 208 -3.45 3.52 -4.10
N LEU A 209 -3.57 3.46 -2.77
CA LEU A 209 -3.77 2.20 -2.04
C LEU A 209 -5.14 1.57 -2.32
N THR A 210 -6.17 2.39 -2.52
CA THR A 210 -7.48 1.90 -2.97
C THR A 210 -7.39 1.33 -4.39
N GLY A 211 -6.65 1.99 -5.29
CA GLY A 211 -6.35 1.49 -6.64
C GLY A 211 -5.62 0.14 -6.59
N TRP A 212 -4.62 0.01 -5.72
CA TRP A 212 -3.88 -1.24 -5.50
C TRP A 212 -4.80 -2.38 -5.05
N LEU A 213 -5.61 -2.16 -4.03
CA LEU A 213 -6.52 -3.18 -3.50
C LEU A 213 -7.58 -3.59 -4.54
N SER A 214 -8.14 -2.62 -5.27
CA SER A 214 -9.12 -2.88 -6.33
C SER A 214 -8.51 -3.69 -7.48
N ALA A 215 -7.25 -3.43 -7.84
CA ALA A 215 -6.55 -4.17 -8.90
C ALA A 215 -6.32 -5.64 -8.54
N ILE A 216 -5.91 -5.91 -7.30
CA ILE A 216 -5.75 -7.29 -6.81
C ILE A 216 -7.12 -8.00 -6.77
N SER A 217 -8.15 -7.33 -6.27
CA SER A 217 -9.50 -7.91 -6.21
C SER A 217 -10.02 -8.24 -7.61
N ALA A 218 -9.89 -7.32 -8.57
CA ALA A 218 -10.29 -7.54 -9.95
C ALA A 218 -9.51 -8.67 -10.63
N TYR A 219 -8.19 -8.76 -10.37
CA TYR A 219 -7.36 -9.82 -10.94
C TYR A 219 -7.90 -11.21 -10.58
N TRP A 220 -8.31 -11.41 -9.34
CA TRP A 220 -8.86 -12.69 -8.87
C TRP A 220 -10.22 -13.02 -9.47
N TRP A 221 -11.09 -12.02 -9.60
CA TRP A 221 -12.39 -12.23 -10.23
C TRP A 221 -12.27 -12.62 -11.71
N LEU A 222 -11.24 -12.11 -12.39
CA LEU A 222 -11.01 -12.39 -13.80
C LEU A 222 -10.24 -13.69 -14.06
N HIS A 223 -9.54 -14.25 -13.06
CA HIS A 223 -8.72 -15.44 -13.18
C HIS A 223 -9.06 -16.51 -12.12
N PRO A 224 -10.31 -17.01 -12.05
CA PRO A 224 -10.73 -17.95 -11.00
C PRO A 224 -10.05 -19.33 -11.09
N GLY A 225 -9.38 -19.65 -12.20
CA GLY A 225 -8.76 -20.96 -12.47
C GLY A 225 -7.38 -21.18 -11.83
N HIS A 226 -6.80 -20.22 -11.13
CA HIS A 226 -5.49 -20.39 -10.48
C HIS A 226 -5.59 -20.97 -9.05
N LEU A 227 -6.76 -21.47 -8.65
CA LEU A 227 -7.04 -22.08 -7.35
C LEU A 227 -7.03 -23.62 -7.36
N THR A 228 -6.79 -24.26 -8.50
CA THR A 228 -6.70 -25.72 -8.62
C THR A 228 -5.27 -26.20 -8.76
#